data_0a606d121796a3793c7d512ca003da1f
#
_entry.id   0a606d121796a3793c7d512ca003da1f
#
_cell.length_a   1.000
_cell.length_b   1.000
_cell.length_c   1.000
_cell.angle_alpha   90.00
_cell.angle_beta   90.00
_cell.angle_gamma   90.00
#
_symmetry.space_group_name_H-M   'P 1'
#
loop_
_entity.id
_entity.type
_entity.pdbx_description
1 polymer ?
#
loop_
_entity_poly.entity_id
_entity_poly.type
_entity_poly.pdbx_seq_one_letter_code
_entity_poly.pdbx_strand_id
1 'polypeptide(L)'
;MFSISEVDKSDSDLALLVSELDAFLSELYPAESNHCLDLSTVSDEQLRCIIVRDEGGIPSGCGALLFLKDGSAEIKRVYIRPEYRGRKLGEQIVSTIEIIASEQNLPLLRLETGIHQQPAIALYRRCGYEICDAFPPYEADPLSVF
;
A
#
# COMPACT_ATOMS: atom_id res chain seq x y z
N MET A 1 16.60 -2.64 15.03
CA MET A 1 16.33 -3.41 13.80
C MET A 1 14.82 -3.55 13.62
N PHE A 2 14.35 -3.39 12.38
CA PHE A 2 12.93 -3.52 12.07
C PHE A 2 12.62 -4.94 11.64
N SER A 3 11.40 -5.41 11.96
CA SER A 3 10.91 -6.70 11.50
C SER A 3 9.69 -6.49 10.59
N ILE A 4 9.57 -7.32 9.56
CA ILE A 4 8.41 -7.33 8.65
C ILE A 4 7.74 -8.70 8.77
N SER A 5 6.43 -8.70 8.98
CA SER A 5 5.66 -9.93 9.05
C SER A 5 4.30 -9.78 8.38
N GLU A 6 3.74 -10.90 7.89
CA GLU A 6 2.36 -10.92 7.43
C GLU A 6 1.43 -10.95 8.63
N VAL A 7 0.30 -10.26 8.49
CA VAL A 7 -0.76 -10.23 9.50
C VAL A 7 -2.12 -10.41 8.82
N ASP A 8 -3.10 -10.81 9.59
CA ASP A 8 -4.49 -10.88 9.12
C ASP A 8 -5.03 -9.46 8.94
N LYS A 9 -5.95 -9.28 8.00
CA LYS A 9 -6.58 -7.97 7.77
C LYS A 9 -7.32 -7.43 8.99
N SER A 10 -7.64 -8.27 9.95
CA SER A 10 -8.29 -7.89 11.22
C SER A 10 -7.30 -7.52 12.33
N ASP A 11 -5.99 -7.58 12.07
CA ASP A 11 -4.97 -7.22 13.06
C ASP A 11 -5.17 -5.78 13.54
N SER A 12 -5.16 -5.59 14.87
CA SER A 12 -5.46 -4.29 15.46
C SER A 12 -4.38 -3.23 15.18
N ASP A 13 -3.12 -3.65 15.10
CA ASP A 13 -2.03 -2.72 14.77
C ASP A 13 -2.10 -2.30 13.30
N LEU A 14 -2.49 -3.23 12.42
CA LEU A 14 -2.75 -2.91 11.02
C LEU A 14 -3.89 -1.89 10.90
N ALA A 15 -4.99 -2.13 11.61
CA ALA A 15 -6.14 -1.22 11.60
C ALA A 15 -5.76 0.18 12.06
N LEU A 16 -4.90 0.29 13.08
CA LEU A 16 -4.40 1.57 13.56
C LEU A 16 -3.62 2.31 12.47
N LEU A 17 -2.67 1.63 11.82
CA LEU A 17 -1.86 2.23 10.76
C LEU A 17 -2.69 2.64 9.55
N VAL A 18 -3.63 1.81 9.15
CA VAL A 18 -4.54 2.11 8.03
C VAL A 18 -5.41 3.33 8.37
N SER A 19 -5.90 3.42 9.61
CA SER A 19 -6.71 4.58 10.01
C SER A 19 -5.89 5.88 9.99
N GLU A 20 -4.62 5.84 10.36
CA GLU A 20 -3.73 7.00 10.28
C GLU A 20 -3.52 7.44 8.82
N LEU A 21 -3.30 6.49 7.93
CA LEU A 21 -3.14 6.78 6.50
C LEU A 21 -4.43 7.35 5.91
N ASP A 22 -5.56 6.74 6.20
CA ASP A 22 -6.86 7.17 5.66
C ASP A 22 -7.22 8.57 6.14
N ALA A 23 -6.91 8.90 7.40
CA ALA A 23 -7.12 10.24 7.94
C ALA A 23 -6.25 11.28 7.22
N PHE A 24 -4.98 10.95 6.96
CA PHE A 24 -4.07 11.80 6.20
C PHE A 24 -4.59 12.06 4.78
N LEU A 25 -5.03 11.00 4.09
CA LEU A 25 -5.54 11.12 2.72
C LEU A 25 -6.85 11.90 2.67
N SER A 26 -7.70 11.78 3.68
CA SER A 26 -8.96 12.53 3.75
C SER A 26 -8.73 14.03 3.91
N GLU A 27 -7.65 14.44 4.55
CA GLU A 27 -7.26 15.85 4.63
C GLU A 27 -6.69 16.37 3.32
N LEU A 28 -6.05 15.50 2.54
CA LEU A 28 -5.30 15.89 1.34
C LEU A 28 -6.16 15.90 0.08
N TYR A 29 -7.18 15.04 0.01
CA TYR A 29 -7.99 14.85 -1.20
C TYR A 29 -9.48 14.97 -0.89
N PRO A 30 -10.30 15.49 -1.88
CA PRO A 30 -11.75 15.47 -1.73
C PRO A 30 -12.27 14.02 -1.79
N ALA A 31 -13.49 13.81 -1.26
CA ALA A 31 -14.07 12.47 -1.14
C ALA A 31 -14.15 11.73 -2.48
N GLU A 32 -14.47 12.43 -3.57
CA GLU A 32 -14.60 11.84 -4.91
C GLU A 32 -13.26 11.40 -5.50
N SER A 33 -12.15 11.93 -5.00
CA SER A 33 -10.79 11.54 -5.43
C SER A 33 -10.06 10.70 -4.37
N ASN A 34 -10.72 10.38 -3.27
CA ASN A 34 -10.16 9.56 -2.21
C ASN A 34 -10.64 8.12 -2.39
N HIS A 35 -9.87 7.33 -3.12
CA HIS A 35 -10.22 5.96 -3.52
C HIS A 35 -9.91 4.95 -2.41
N CYS A 36 -10.44 5.18 -1.21
CA CYS A 36 -10.24 4.28 -0.07
C CYS A 36 -11.15 3.05 -0.16
N LEU A 37 -10.53 1.89 -0.30
CA LEU A 37 -11.21 0.61 -0.20
C LEU A 37 -11.35 0.22 1.28
N ASP A 38 -12.53 -0.19 1.69
CA ASP A 38 -12.73 -0.78 3.02
C ASP A 38 -12.21 -2.22 2.99
N LEU A 39 -11.06 -2.45 3.62
CA LEU A 39 -10.40 -3.76 3.63
C LEU A 39 -11.24 -4.85 4.28
N SER A 40 -12.17 -4.48 5.19
CA SER A 40 -13.05 -5.46 5.83
C SER A 40 -14.04 -6.11 4.86
N THR A 41 -14.30 -5.47 3.72
CA THR A 41 -15.22 -5.99 2.69
C THR A 41 -14.55 -6.97 1.73
N VAL A 42 -13.22 -7.10 1.79
CA VAL A 42 -12.43 -7.95 0.90
C VAL A 42 -12.23 -9.31 1.57
N SER A 43 -12.34 -10.40 0.81
CA SER A 43 -12.12 -11.74 1.36
C SER A 43 -10.65 -11.96 1.72
N ASP A 44 -10.38 -12.85 2.68
CA ASP A 44 -9.01 -13.16 3.10
C ASP A 44 -8.16 -13.72 1.96
N GLU A 45 -8.78 -14.40 1.00
CA GLU A 45 -8.11 -14.98 -0.16
C GLU A 45 -7.62 -13.92 -1.15
N GLN A 46 -8.24 -12.72 -1.14
CA GLN A 46 -7.94 -11.65 -2.07
C GLN A 46 -6.94 -10.63 -1.53
N LEU A 47 -6.54 -10.74 -0.28
CA LEU A 47 -5.75 -9.72 0.40
C LEU A 47 -4.63 -10.34 1.23
N ARG A 48 -3.40 -9.81 1.05
CA ARG A 48 -2.26 -10.13 1.90
C ARG A 48 -1.77 -8.83 2.53
N CYS A 49 -1.61 -8.81 3.84
CA CYS A 49 -1.20 -7.62 4.58
C CYS A 49 0.11 -7.86 5.29
N ILE A 50 0.97 -6.84 5.33
CA ILE A 50 2.22 -6.89 6.06
C ILE A 50 2.33 -5.68 6.99
N ILE A 51 3.08 -5.87 8.08
CA ILE A 51 3.35 -4.82 9.04
C ILE A 51 4.84 -4.79 9.37
N VAL A 52 5.36 -3.58 9.59
CA VAL A 52 6.73 -3.36 10.06
C VAL A 52 6.66 -2.92 11.50
N ARG A 53 7.51 -3.53 12.35
CA ARG A 53 7.65 -3.14 13.76
C ARG A 53 9.11 -2.81 14.07
N ASP A 54 9.30 -1.87 14.99
CA ASP A 54 10.64 -1.55 15.49
C ASP A 54 11.12 -2.60 16.52
N GLU A 55 12.29 -2.38 17.09
CA GLU A 55 12.86 -3.32 18.09
C GLU A 55 11.99 -3.53 19.32
N GLY A 56 11.22 -2.51 19.68
CA GLY A 56 10.29 -2.58 20.81
C GLY A 56 8.94 -3.20 20.47
N GLY A 57 8.74 -3.66 19.22
CA GLY A 57 7.47 -4.20 18.78
C GLY A 57 6.44 -3.15 18.41
N ILE A 58 6.84 -1.88 18.29
CA ILE A 58 5.94 -0.77 17.97
C ILE A 58 5.64 -0.79 16.47
N PRO A 59 4.35 -0.77 16.07
CA PRO A 59 4.00 -0.72 14.65
C PRO A 59 4.54 0.57 14.01
N SER A 60 5.28 0.43 12.92
CA SER A 60 6.03 1.53 12.28
C SER A 60 5.56 1.80 10.86
N GLY A 61 5.01 0.79 10.19
CA GLY A 61 4.52 0.92 8.83
C GLY A 61 3.77 -0.32 8.38
N CYS A 62 3.12 -0.22 7.22
CA CYS A 62 2.33 -1.32 6.67
C CYS A 62 2.26 -1.26 5.16
N GLY A 63 1.73 -2.32 4.58
CA GLY A 63 1.40 -2.41 3.17
C GLY A 63 0.48 -3.58 2.91
N ALA A 64 -0.19 -3.58 1.77
CA ALA A 64 -1.11 -4.64 1.40
C ALA A 64 -1.02 -4.96 -0.08
N LEU A 65 -1.37 -6.20 -0.42
CA LEU A 65 -1.45 -6.68 -1.80
C LEU A 65 -2.85 -7.21 -2.02
N LEU A 66 -3.55 -6.61 -2.97
CA LEU A 66 -4.91 -7.00 -3.36
C LEU A 66 -4.87 -7.74 -4.69
N PHE A 67 -5.38 -8.99 -4.70
CA PHE A 67 -5.48 -9.79 -5.93
C PHE A 67 -6.71 -9.36 -6.71
N LEU A 68 -6.51 -9.03 -7.99
CA LEU A 68 -7.57 -8.55 -8.86
C LEU A 68 -8.12 -9.68 -9.73
N LYS A 69 -9.34 -9.47 -10.24
CA LYS A 69 -10.03 -10.49 -11.05
C LYS A 69 -9.36 -10.79 -12.39
N ASP A 70 -8.59 -9.84 -12.91
CA ASP A 70 -7.89 -9.99 -14.19
C ASP A 70 -6.57 -10.77 -14.09
N GLY A 71 -6.24 -11.29 -12.91
CA GLY A 71 -5.00 -12.03 -12.66
C GLY A 71 -3.82 -11.17 -12.27
N SER A 72 -3.99 -9.86 -12.22
CA SER A 72 -2.97 -8.94 -11.69
C SER A 72 -3.20 -8.68 -10.20
N ALA A 73 -2.40 -7.82 -9.61
CA ALA A 73 -2.57 -7.42 -8.23
C ALA A 73 -2.25 -5.95 -8.06
N GLU A 74 -2.80 -5.37 -7.01
CA GLU A 74 -2.61 -3.97 -6.69
C GLU A 74 -1.94 -3.81 -5.33
N ILE A 75 -0.91 -2.94 -5.27
CA ILE A 75 -0.28 -2.53 -4.02
C ILE A 75 -1.16 -1.46 -3.39
N LYS A 76 -1.52 -1.64 -2.12
CA LYS A 76 -2.38 -0.72 -1.38
C LYS A 76 -1.83 -0.44 0.01
N ARG A 77 -2.20 0.69 0.57
CA ARG A 77 -1.97 1.06 1.98
C ARG A 77 -0.50 1.00 2.39
N VAL A 78 0.43 1.33 1.50
CA VAL A 78 1.83 1.50 1.89
C VAL A 78 1.95 2.78 2.71
N TYR A 79 2.34 2.64 3.97
CA TYR A 79 2.39 3.74 4.91
C TYR A 79 3.55 3.54 5.90
N ILE A 80 4.28 4.60 6.13
CA ILE A 80 5.33 4.66 7.16
C ILE A 80 4.97 5.81 8.09
N ARG A 81 4.91 5.56 9.38
CA ARG A 81 4.70 6.62 10.36
C ARG A 81 5.80 7.68 10.24
N PRO A 82 5.47 8.98 10.37
CA PRO A 82 6.43 10.06 10.13
C PRO A 82 7.76 9.91 10.88
N GLU A 83 7.73 9.47 12.14
CA GLU A 83 8.93 9.32 12.97
C GLU A 83 9.88 8.22 12.49
N TYR A 84 9.41 7.32 11.61
CA TYR A 84 10.22 6.22 11.08
C TYR A 84 10.65 6.42 9.63
N ARG A 85 10.33 7.56 9.03
CA ARG A 85 10.69 7.86 7.63
C ARG A 85 12.19 8.10 7.47
N GLY A 86 12.68 7.94 6.23
CA GLY A 86 14.09 8.13 5.92
C GLY A 86 14.97 6.93 6.24
N ARG A 87 14.40 5.77 6.51
CA ARG A 87 15.11 4.52 6.86
C ARG A 87 14.90 3.41 5.84
N LYS A 88 14.41 3.76 4.64
CA LYS A 88 14.16 2.82 3.53
C LYS A 88 13.13 1.73 3.85
N LEU A 89 12.24 1.98 4.82
CA LEU A 89 11.18 1.02 5.17
C LEU A 89 10.16 0.86 4.06
N GLY A 90 9.87 1.94 3.32
CA GLY A 90 8.98 1.86 2.16
C GLY A 90 9.50 0.91 1.09
N GLU A 91 10.78 0.99 0.78
CA GLU A 91 11.41 0.06 -0.18
C GLU A 91 11.35 -1.37 0.31
N GLN A 92 11.55 -1.61 1.61
CA GLN A 92 11.47 -2.96 2.19
C GLN A 92 10.04 -3.51 2.13
N ILE A 93 9.03 -2.68 2.37
CA ILE A 93 7.62 -3.07 2.24
C ILE A 93 7.31 -3.46 0.80
N VAL A 94 7.67 -2.62 -0.16
CA VAL A 94 7.43 -2.89 -1.60
C VAL A 94 8.15 -4.17 -2.02
N SER A 95 9.40 -4.36 -1.61
CA SER A 95 10.17 -5.57 -1.91
C SER A 95 9.50 -6.82 -1.34
N THR A 96 8.99 -6.76 -0.13
CA THR A 96 8.28 -7.88 0.50
C THR A 96 7.00 -8.22 -0.26
N ILE A 97 6.25 -7.20 -0.67
CA ILE A 97 5.05 -7.38 -1.50
C ILE A 97 5.41 -8.03 -2.84
N GLU A 98 6.50 -7.60 -3.45
CA GLU A 98 6.97 -8.17 -4.73
C GLU A 98 7.35 -9.64 -4.57
N ILE A 99 7.94 -10.03 -3.45
CA ILE A 99 8.26 -11.43 -3.16
C ILE A 99 6.96 -12.25 -3.06
N ILE A 100 5.96 -11.75 -2.33
CA ILE A 100 4.66 -12.42 -2.21
C ILE A 100 4.03 -12.59 -3.60
N ALA A 101 4.03 -11.54 -4.41
CA ALA A 101 3.49 -11.57 -5.77
C ALA A 101 4.21 -12.60 -6.65
N SER A 102 5.54 -12.65 -6.55
CA SER A 102 6.36 -13.62 -7.29
C SER A 102 6.02 -15.06 -6.91
N GLU A 103 5.83 -15.33 -5.62
CA GLU A 103 5.43 -16.66 -5.14
C GLU A 103 4.05 -17.06 -5.65
N GLN A 104 3.18 -16.10 -5.94
CA GLN A 104 1.85 -16.35 -6.49
C GLN A 104 1.84 -16.31 -8.03
N ASN A 105 2.99 -16.17 -8.67
CA ASN A 105 3.16 -16.12 -10.14
C ASN A 105 2.32 -14.99 -10.79
N LEU A 106 2.21 -13.85 -10.13
CA LEU A 106 1.45 -12.72 -10.66
C LEU A 106 2.24 -12.01 -11.76
N PRO A 107 1.62 -11.80 -12.95
CA PRO A 107 2.33 -11.19 -14.08
C PRO A 107 2.52 -9.69 -13.98
N LEU A 108 1.72 -9.01 -13.15
CA LEU A 108 1.67 -7.56 -13.13
C LEU A 108 1.26 -7.03 -11.76
N LEU A 109 2.03 -6.07 -11.25
CA LEU A 109 1.67 -5.28 -10.09
C LEU A 109 1.39 -3.85 -10.53
N ARG A 110 0.29 -3.29 -10.04
CA ARG A 110 -0.08 -1.88 -10.28
C ARG A 110 -0.46 -1.23 -8.96
N LEU A 111 -0.55 0.08 -8.98
CA LEU A 111 -0.98 0.86 -7.82
C LEU A 111 -1.56 2.19 -8.27
N GLU A 112 -2.28 2.82 -7.35
CA GLU A 112 -2.74 4.19 -7.52
C GLU A 112 -2.22 5.01 -6.32
N THR A 113 -1.73 6.21 -6.60
CA THR A 113 -1.35 7.17 -5.57
C THR A 113 -1.79 8.57 -5.99
N GLY A 114 -1.80 9.51 -5.06
CA GLY A 114 -2.21 10.88 -5.35
C GLY A 114 -1.06 11.74 -5.85
N ILE A 115 -1.36 12.72 -6.70
CA ILE A 115 -0.37 13.65 -7.25
C ILE A 115 0.33 14.49 -6.17
N HIS A 116 -0.31 14.67 -5.01
CA HIS A 116 0.26 15.42 -3.88
C HIS A 116 1.15 14.57 -2.98
N GLN A 117 1.30 13.28 -3.27
CA GLN A 117 2.12 12.36 -2.50
C GLN A 117 3.48 12.16 -3.17
N GLN A 118 4.27 13.23 -3.28
CA GLN A 118 5.57 13.19 -3.94
C GLN A 118 6.54 12.15 -3.36
N PRO A 119 6.62 11.97 -2.03
CA PRO A 119 7.48 10.91 -1.48
C PRO A 119 7.08 9.51 -1.94
N ALA A 120 5.78 9.23 -2.05
CA ALA A 120 5.28 7.94 -2.54
C ALA A 120 5.64 7.74 -4.01
N ILE A 121 5.41 8.73 -4.85
CA ILE A 121 5.76 8.68 -6.27
C ILE A 121 7.27 8.42 -6.44
N ALA A 122 8.10 9.12 -5.67
CA ALA A 122 9.55 8.93 -5.70
C ALA A 122 9.95 7.51 -5.26
N LEU A 123 9.30 6.97 -4.23
CA LEU A 123 9.53 5.61 -3.75
C LEU A 123 9.28 4.59 -4.88
N TYR A 124 8.12 4.67 -5.53
CA TYR A 124 7.78 3.70 -6.57
C TYR A 124 8.70 3.82 -7.78
N ARG A 125 9.10 5.03 -8.15
CA ARG A 125 10.09 5.21 -9.22
C ARG A 125 11.44 4.57 -8.87
N ARG A 126 11.90 4.72 -7.64
CA ARG A 126 13.14 4.08 -7.17
C ARG A 126 13.03 2.55 -7.23
N CYS A 127 11.84 2.02 -7.03
CA CYS A 127 11.58 0.59 -7.10
C CYS A 127 11.40 0.06 -8.53
N GLY A 128 11.48 0.93 -9.54
CA GLY A 128 11.39 0.54 -10.94
C GLY A 128 9.98 0.60 -11.54
N TYR A 129 9.03 1.20 -10.84
CA TYR A 129 7.65 1.34 -11.34
C TYR A 129 7.56 2.48 -12.34
N GLU A 130 6.73 2.28 -13.35
CA GLU A 130 6.51 3.24 -14.44
C GLU A 130 5.05 3.69 -14.44
N ILE A 131 4.82 4.92 -14.92
CA ILE A 131 3.47 5.48 -15.06
C ILE A 131 2.69 4.69 -16.11
N CYS A 132 1.45 4.37 -15.80
CA CYS A 132 0.55 3.68 -16.72
C CYS A 132 -0.83 4.34 -16.73
N ASP A 133 -1.73 3.81 -17.55
CA ASP A 133 -3.12 4.23 -17.57
C ASP A 133 -3.88 3.72 -16.35
N ALA A 134 -4.99 4.39 -16.02
CA ALA A 134 -5.90 3.92 -14.98
C ALA A 134 -6.37 2.49 -15.28
N PHE A 135 -6.51 1.69 -14.24
CA PHE A 135 -6.93 0.29 -14.34
C PHE A 135 -8.18 0.03 -13.49
N PRO A 136 -9.01 -0.95 -13.86
CA PRO A 136 -10.23 -1.24 -13.10
C PRO A 136 -9.92 -1.58 -11.63
N PRO A 137 -10.76 -1.14 -10.67
CA PRO A 137 -12.03 -0.43 -10.87
C PRO A 137 -11.88 1.09 -11.02
N TYR A 138 -10.65 1.60 -11.10
CA TYR A 138 -10.40 3.02 -11.18
C TYR A 138 -10.79 3.60 -12.54
N GLU A 139 -11.12 4.90 -12.52
CA GLU A 139 -11.23 5.73 -13.70
C GLU A 139 -10.15 6.81 -13.64
N ALA A 140 -9.82 7.40 -14.78
CA ALA A 140 -8.85 8.49 -14.82
C ALA A 140 -9.32 9.65 -13.94
N ASP A 141 -8.43 10.15 -13.09
CA ASP A 141 -8.70 11.23 -12.15
C ASP A 141 -7.48 12.17 -12.19
N PRO A 142 -7.67 13.48 -12.37
CA PRO A 142 -6.54 14.42 -12.43
C PRO A 142 -5.71 14.47 -11.14
N LEU A 143 -6.26 14.00 -10.00
CA LEU A 143 -5.56 13.95 -8.73
C LEU A 143 -4.87 12.60 -8.47
N SER A 144 -5.00 11.64 -9.38
CA SER A 144 -4.43 10.29 -9.24
C SER A 144 -3.32 10.02 -10.24
N VAL A 145 -2.34 9.23 -9.81
CA VAL A 145 -1.25 8.69 -10.63
C VAL A 145 -1.29 7.18 -10.56
N PHE A 146 -1.17 6.55 -11.73
CA PHE A 146 -1.21 5.09 -11.84
C PHE A 146 0.12 4.54 -12.34
#